data_8b98dd7fe19c49b3c7277a7b0b6d590c
#
_entry.id   8b98dd7fe19c49b3c7277a7b0b6d590c
#
_cell.length_a   1.000
_cell.length_b   1.000
_cell.length_c   1.000
_cell.angle_alpha   90.00
_cell.angle_beta   90.00
_cell.angle_gamma   90.00
#
_symmetry.space_group_name_H-M   'P 1'
#
loop_
_entity.id
_entity.type
_entity.pdbx_description
1 polymer ?
#
loop_
_entity_poly.entity_id
_entity_poly.type
_entity_poly.pdbx_seq_one_letter_code
_entity_poly.pdbx_strand_id
1 'polypeptide(L)'
;NQKEDQALIDFLISARQSKIDDWSSGEYTVKYIPWRKDIVLARMFEENYITEFELKKALIEWVDYQFHHNAVSIKAPHFVFWIIEQLKQQYDQETLQKWWLTVTTSLDYTIQEMAEQSIIENKERLSSNRANNSSLIYADSQNGDILAYVGSIDYNNEEIDWQVDMIQSMRQPWSTIKPFIYALWFMKLPLALDSPIYD
;
A
#
# COMPACT_ATOMS: atom_id res chain seq x y z
N ASN A 1 22.37 15.22 36.57
CA ASN A 1 23.75 14.95 37.03
C ASN A 1 24.59 14.36 35.89
N GLN A 2 25.58 15.13 35.39
CA GLN A 2 26.41 14.71 34.22
C GLN A 2 27.05 13.32 34.32
N LYS A 3 27.29 12.83 35.54
CA LYS A 3 27.87 11.48 35.76
C LYS A 3 26.86 10.34 35.58
N GLU A 4 25.58 10.58 35.90
CA GLU A 4 24.50 9.61 35.72
C GLU A 4 24.08 9.53 34.24
N ASP A 5 24.10 10.67 33.56
CA ASP A 5 23.84 10.75 32.09
C ASP A 5 24.93 9.98 31.33
N GLN A 6 26.19 10.10 31.73
CA GLN A 6 27.29 9.39 31.11
C GLN A 6 27.21 7.88 31.33
N ALA A 7 26.84 7.44 32.55
CA ALA A 7 26.65 6.02 32.85
C ALA A 7 25.50 5.38 32.04
N LEU A 8 24.43 6.15 31.79
CA LEU A 8 23.34 5.71 30.95
C LEU A 8 23.78 5.60 29.46
N ILE A 9 24.54 6.58 28.99
CA ILE A 9 25.11 6.55 27.65
C ILE A 9 26.06 5.37 27.47
N ASP A 10 26.94 5.13 28.43
CA ASP A 10 27.89 4.01 28.44
C ASP A 10 27.16 2.66 28.47
N PHE A 11 26.07 2.55 29.23
CA PHE A 11 25.21 1.35 29.26
C PHE A 11 24.53 1.13 27.86
N LEU A 12 23.99 2.16 27.26
CA LEU A 12 23.37 2.09 25.92
C LEU A 12 24.37 1.69 24.83
N ILE A 13 25.59 2.18 24.92
CA ILE A 13 26.71 1.82 24.04
C ILE A 13 27.10 0.34 24.25
N SER A 14 27.27 -0.11 25.50
CA SER A 14 27.66 -1.48 25.78
C SER A 14 26.60 -2.52 25.43
N ALA A 15 25.32 -2.21 25.64
CA ALA A 15 24.20 -3.10 25.28
C ALA A 15 24.04 -3.32 23.78
N ARG A 16 24.49 -2.38 22.97
CA ARG A 16 24.49 -2.53 21.49
C ARG A 16 25.77 -3.08 20.89
N GLN A 17 26.92 -2.84 21.50
CA GLN A 17 28.19 -3.43 21.04
C GLN A 17 28.18 -4.96 21.11
N SER A 18 27.42 -5.55 22.04
CA SER A 18 27.31 -7.02 22.19
C SER A 18 26.51 -7.72 21.08
N LYS A 19 25.85 -6.98 20.15
CA LYS A 19 25.05 -7.55 19.06
C LYS A 19 25.56 -7.26 17.65
N ILE A 20 26.73 -6.63 17.52
CA ILE A 20 27.42 -6.50 16.23
C ILE A 20 28.47 -7.60 16.20
N ASP A 21 28.01 -8.85 16.16
CA ASP A 21 28.86 -9.97 15.84
C ASP A 21 29.10 -10.03 14.33
N ASP A 22 30.37 -9.81 14.01
CA ASP A 22 31.12 -10.44 12.93
C ASP A 22 30.58 -10.29 11.51
N TRP A 23 30.77 -9.11 10.93
CA TRP A 23 30.99 -9.02 9.48
C TRP A 23 32.49 -8.90 9.24
N SER A 24 33.08 -10.08 9.07
CA SER A 24 34.44 -10.36 8.60
C SER A 24 35.35 -9.16 8.32
N SER A 25 36.38 -9.02 9.19
CA SER A 25 37.68 -8.42 8.90
C SER A 25 37.73 -6.97 8.44
N GLY A 26 37.19 -6.07 9.23
CA GLY A 26 37.53 -4.65 9.16
C GLY A 26 37.13 -4.01 10.49
N GLU A 27 38.07 -3.37 11.17
CA GLU A 27 37.79 -2.58 12.37
C GLU A 27 36.86 -1.41 12.00
N TYR A 28 35.57 -1.60 12.15
CA TYR A 28 34.58 -0.52 12.08
C TYR A 28 34.20 -0.10 13.49
N THR A 29 34.61 1.08 13.88
CA THR A 29 34.10 1.72 15.10
C THR A 29 32.71 2.26 14.81
N VAL A 30 31.67 1.51 15.16
CA VAL A 30 30.28 1.98 15.01
C VAL A 30 29.96 2.95 16.13
N LYS A 31 29.88 4.24 15.80
CA LYS A 31 29.42 5.26 16.73
C LYS A 31 27.93 5.08 16.98
N TYR A 32 27.54 4.86 18.24
CA TYR A 32 26.12 4.80 18.61
C TYR A 32 25.39 6.09 18.26
N ILE A 33 24.33 5.98 17.51
CA ILE A 33 23.41 7.07 17.22
C ILE A 33 22.11 6.78 17.97
N PRO A 34 21.72 7.61 18.98
CA PRO A 34 20.47 7.41 19.72
C PRO A 34 19.29 7.46 18.75
N TRP A 35 18.42 6.47 18.85
CA TRP A 35 17.18 6.48 18.12
C TRP A 35 16.20 7.45 18.80
N ARG A 36 15.22 7.95 18.03
CA ARG A 36 14.18 8.85 18.57
C ARG A 36 13.50 8.28 19.83
N LYS A 37 13.33 6.98 19.91
CA LYS A 37 12.82 6.26 21.07
C LYS A 37 13.71 6.45 22.30
N ASP A 38 15.01 6.29 22.15
CA ASP A 38 15.96 6.40 23.27
C ASP A 38 15.95 7.81 23.85
N ILE A 39 15.81 8.82 22.98
CA ILE A 39 15.67 10.21 23.39
C ILE A 39 14.36 10.43 24.18
N VAL A 40 13.26 9.83 23.70
CA VAL A 40 11.96 9.92 24.40
C VAL A 40 12.04 9.24 25.78
N LEU A 41 12.61 8.04 25.86
CA LEU A 41 12.77 7.31 27.13
C LEU A 41 13.67 8.07 28.11
N ALA A 42 14.76 8.69 27.62
CA ALA A 42 15.63 9.52 28.46
C ALA A 42 14.86 10.73 29.02
N ARG A 43 14.07 11.40 28.20
CA ARG A 43 13.22 12.52 28.65
C ARG A 43 12.18 12.08 29.66
N MET A 44 11.51 10.94 29.44
CA MET A 44 10.55 10.39 30.42
C MET A 44 11.20 10.09 31.76
N PHE A 45 12.45 9.66 31.76
CA PHE A 45 13.23 9.45 33.01
C PHE A 45 13.62 10.78 33.66
N GLU A 46 14.15 11.74 32.92
CA GLU A 46 14.48 13.09 33.39
C GLU A 46 13.29 13.79 34.06
N GLU A 47 12.11 13.65 33.50
CA GLU A 47 10.86 14.24 33.99
C GLU A 47 10.17 13.37 35.06
N ASN A 48 10.78 12.28 35.51
CA ASN A 48 10.26 11.35 36.51
C ASN A 48 8.96 10.63 36.14
N TYR A 49 8.65 10.45 34.84
CA TYR A 49 7.53 9.64 34.37
C TYR A 49 7.80 8.14 34.48
N ILE A 50 9.07 7.73 34.39
CA ILE A 50 9.52 6.34 34.54
C ILE A 50 10.71 6.26 35.48
N THR A 51 10.84 5.12 36.16
CA THR A 51 11.97 4.80 37.04
C THR A 51 13.17 4.33 36.22
N GLU A 52 14.36 4.33 36.83
CA GLU A 52 15.57 3.80 36.17
C GLU A 52 15.41 2.32 35.76
N PHE A 53 14.69 1.55 36.57
CA PHE A 53 14.41 0.15 36.28
C PHE A 53 13.54 0.00 35.04
N GLU A 54 12.48 0.81 34.93
CA GLU A 54 11.59 0.82 33.76
C GLU A 54 12.31 1.30 32.51
N LEU A 55 13.18 2.31 32.62
CA LEU A 55 14.02 2.77 31.52
C LEU A 55 14.93 1.63 31.02
N LYS A 56 15.67 0.99 31.90
CA LYS A 56 16.56 -0.13 31.55
C LYS A 56 15.79 -1.27 30.91
N LYS A 57 14.63 -1.62 31.45
CA LYS A 57 13.76 -2.66 30.95
C LYS A 57 13.30 -2.32 29.53
N ALA A 58 12.78 -1.10 29.29
CA ALA A 58 12.31 -0.65 27.98
C ALA A 58 13.41 -0.61 26.91
N LEU A 59 14.65 -0.31 27.30
CA LEU A 59 15.80 -0.33 26.41
C LEU A 59 16.20 -1.74 25.98
N ILE A 60 16.07 -2.72 26.89
CA ILE A 60 16.40 -4.14 26.63
C ILE A 60 15.29 -4.82 25.83
N GLU A 61 14.03 -4.64 26.21
CA GLU A 61 12.87 -5.25 25.53
C GLU A 61 12.80 -4.87 24.05
N TRP A 62 13.21 -3.65 23.72
CA TRP A 62 13.21 -3.20 22.33
C TRP A 62 14.07 -4.06 21.39
N VAL A 63 15.11 -4.68 21.88
CA VAL A 63 16.04 -5.48 21.06
C VAL A 63 15.34 -6.72 20.49
N ASP A 64 14.39 -7.28 21.25
CA ASP A 64 13.65 -8.47 20.88
C ASP A 64 12.18 -8.17 20.52
N TYR A 65 11.80 -6.88 20.46
CA TYR A 65 10.45 -6.49 20.11
C TYR A 65 10.17 -6.70 18.64
N GLN A 66 9.32 -7.66 18.36
CA GLN A 66 8.77 -7.84 17.03
C GLN A 66 7.56 -6.91 16.86
N PHE A 67 7.68 -5.96 15.93
CA PHE A 67 6.53 -5.16 15.54
C PHE A 67 5.52 -6.09 14.88
N HIS A 68 4.45 -6.36 15.56
CA HIS A 68 3.28 -6.88 14.89
C HIS A 68 2.65 -5.70 14.14
N HIS A 69 2.88 -5.65 12.84
CA HIS A 69 2.05 -4.83 12.00
C HIS A 69 0.63 -5.39 12.13
N ASN A 70 -0.21 -4.73 12.93
CA ASN A 70 -1.63 -4.85 12.74
C ASN A 70 -1.90 -4.23 11.37
N ALA A 71 -1.69 -5.02 10.33
CA ALA A 71 -2.16 -4.67 9.01
C ALA A 71 -3.69 -4.61 9.16
N VAL A 72 -4.21 -3.40 9.32
CA VAL A 72 -5.63 -3.19 9.11
C VAL A 72 -5.86 -3.62 7.68
N SER A 73 -6.50 -4.79 7.52
CA SER A 73 -6.84 -5.28 6.20
C SER A 73 -7.85 -4.31 5.60
N ILE A 74 -7.36 -3.43 4.75
CA ILE A 74 -8.21 -2.51 4.01
C ILE A 74 -8.93 -3.34 2.95
N LYS A 75 -10.26 -3.35 3.03
CA LYS A 75 -11.09 -3.97 2.00
C LYS A 75 -11.06 -3.10 0.74
N ALA A 76 -10.98 -3.72 -0.43
CA ALA A 76 -10.89 -3.05 -1.72
C ALA A 76 -9.84 -1.91 -1.75
N PRO A 77 -8.55 -2.17 -1.44
CA PRO A 77 -7.56 -1.13 -1.17
C PRO A 77 -7.35 -0.17 -2.34
N HIS A 78 -7.31 -0.65 -3.57
CA HIS A 78 -7.20 0.21 -4.76
C HIS A 78 -8.36 1.20 -4.87
N PHE A 79 -9.60 0.74 -4.62
CA PHE A 79 -10.76 1.61 -4.62
C PHE A 79 -10.69 2.67 -3.52
N VAL A 80 -10.32 2.26 -2.31
CA VAL A 80 -10.17 3.19 -1.16
C VAL A 80 -9.14 4.26 -1.46
N PHE A 81 -7.97 3.89 -1.98
CA PHE A 81 -6.95 4.86 -2.33
C PHE A 81 -7.35 5.76 -3.50
N TRP A 82 -8.05 5.22 -4.49
CA TRP A 82 -8.60 6.02 -5.57
C TRP A 82 -9.61 7.07 -5.06
N ILE A 83 -10.53 6.69 -4.14
CA ILE A 83 -11.46 7.63 -3.52
C ILE A 83 -10.71 8.70 -2.71
N ILE A 84 -9.68 8.32 -1.95
CA ILE A 84 -8.86 9.27 -1.20
C ILE A 84 -8.22 10.31 -2.14
N GLU A 85 -7.71 9.89 -3.29
CA GLU A 85 -7.14 10.83 -4.28
C GLU A 85 -8.20 11.76 -4.88
N GLN A 86 -9.43 11.28 -5.11
CA GLN A 86 -10.54 12.14 -5.54
C GLN A 86 -10.91 13.18 -4.46
N LEU A 87 -10.92 12.75 -3.20
CA LEU A 87 -11.19 13.65 -2.07
C LEU A 87 -10.10 14.70 -1.88
N LYS A 88 -8.83 14.36 -2.09
CA LYS A 88 -7.71 15.32 -2.05
C LYS A 88 -7.80 16.41 -3.12
N GLN A 89 -8.46 16.13 -4.25
CA GLN A 89 -8.71 17.14 -5.28
C GLN A 89 -9.83 18.10 -4.93
N GLN A 90 -10.75 17.69 -4.04
CA GLN A 90 -11.94 18.48 -3.66
C GLN A 90 -11.79 19.18 -2.34
N TYR A 91 -11.01 18.64 -1.43
CA TYR A 91 -10.83 19.13 -0.06
C TYR A 91 -9.36 19.41 0.23
N ASP A 92 -9.11 20.43 1.04
CA ASP A 92 -7.76 20.69 1.52
C ASP A 92 -7.27 19.63 2.53
N GLN A 93 -5.96 19.54 2.68
CA GLN A 93 -5.34 18.54 3.54
C GLN A 93 -5.71 18.73 5.02
N GLU A 94 -5.97 19.95 5.44
CA GLU A 94 -6.37 20.27 6.81
C GLU A 94 -7.76 19.71 7.12
N THR A 95 -8.69 19.88 6.20
CA THR A 95 -10.06 19.32 6.28
C THR A 95 -10.03 17.80 6.34
N LEU A 96 -9.24 17.14 5.47
CA LEU A 96 -9.14 15.66 5.46
C LEU A 96 -8.54 15.08 6.74
N GLN A 97 -7.63 15.81 7.40
CA GLN A 97 -6.98 15.33 8.62
C GLN A 97 -7.75 15.63 9.91
N LYS A 98 -8.47 16.77 9.95
CA LYS A 98 -9.16 17.23 11.17
C LYS A 98 -10.59 16.77 11.30
N TRP A 99 -11.25 16.46 10.18
CA TRP A 99 -12.66 16.09 10.18
C TRP A 99 -12.81 14.58 10.03
N TRP A 100 -13.61 13.99 10.91
CA TRP A 100 -14.01 12.59 10.82
C TRP A 100 -15.03 12.45 9.67
N LEU A 101 -14.52 12.37 8.45
CA LEU A 101 -15.36 12.27 7.27
C LEU A 101 -15.93 10.84 7.14
N THR A 102 -17.22 10.75 6.98
CA THR A 102 -17.87 9.51 6.54
C THR A 102 -18.13 9.63 5.04
N VAL A 103 -17.52 8.75 4.26
CA VAL A 103 -17.65 8.72 2.81
C VAL A 103 -18.49 7.54 2.41
N THR A 104 -19.67 7.80 1.83
CA THR A 104 -20.53 6.76 1.26
C THR A 104 -20.25 6.66 -0.23
N THR A 105 -20.04 5.44 -0.71
CA THR A 105 -19.72 5.16 -2.13
C THR A 105 -20.75 4.21 -2.72
N SER A 106 -20.71 4.04 -4.04
CA SER A 106 -21.54 3.09 -4.78
C SER A 106 -21.04 1.65 -4.75
N LEU A 107 -19.81 1.40 -4.24
CA LEU A 107 -19.22 0.06 -4.22
C LEU A 107 -20.08 -0.92 -3.44
N ASP A 108 -20.44 -2.04 -4.09
CA ASP A 108 -21.11 -3.18 -3.45
C ASP A 108 -20.06 -4.20 -3.04
N TYR A 109 -19.94 -4.43 -1.73
CA TYR A 109 -18.89 -5.31 -1.22
C TYR A 109 -19.07 -6.77 -1.66
N THR A 110 -20.28 -7.24 -1.87
CA THR A 110 -20.54 -8.59 -2.38
C THR A 110 -20.07 -8.75 -3.82
N ILE A 111 -20.34 -7.74 -4.64
CA ILE A 111 -19.88 -7.71 -6.05
C ILE A 111 -18.35 -7.56 -6.08
N GLN A 112 -17.77 -6.78 -5.18
CA GLN A 112 -16.31 -6.63 -5.04
C GLN A 112 -15.63 -7.98 -4.73
N GLU A 113 -16.14 -8.73 -3.75
CA GLU A 113 -15.60 -10.06 -3.42
C GLU A 113 -15.71 -11.03 -4.61
N MET A 114 -16.81 -11.01 -5.33
CA MET A 114 -16.97 -11.83 -6.54
C MET A 114 -15.97 -11.43 -7.63
N ALA A 115 -15.72 -10.15 -7.81
CA ALA A 115 -14.75 -9.64 -8.77
C ALA A 115 -13.31 -10.03 -8.41
N GLU A 116 -12.92 -9.90 -7.14
CA GLU A 116 -11.62 -10.35 -6.64
C GLU A 116 -11.44 -11.86 -6.82
N GLN A 117 -12.43 -12.65 -6.44
CA GLN A 117 -12.40 -14.10 -6.60
C GLN A 117 -12.28 -14.51 -8.08
N SER A 118 -13.01 -13.85 -8.97
CA SER A 118 -12.93 -14.13 -10.42
C SER A 118 -11.52 -13.90 -10.98
N ILE A 119 -10.81 -12.87 -10.51
CA ILE A 119 -9.42 -12.61 -10.91
C ILE A 119 -8.50 -13.71 -10.39
N ILE A 120 -8.66 -14.10 -9.12
CA ILE A 120 -7.85 -15.15 -8.48
C ILE A 120 -8.02 -16.50 -9.23
N GLU A 121 -9.24 -16.88 -9.54
CA GLU A 121 -9.55 -18.13 -10.27
C GLU A 121 -8.94 -18.17 -11.68
N ASN A 122 -8.77 -17.02 -12.30
CA ASN A 122 -8.14 -16.90 -13.61
C ASN A 122 -6.62 -16.75 -13.59
N LYS A 123 -5.99 -16.73 -12.41
CA LYS A 123 -4.54 -16.49 -12.23
C LYS A 123 -3.67 -17.46 -13.04
N GLU A 124 -3.99 -18.74 -13.02
CA GLU A 124 -3.22 -19.76 -13.76
C GLU A 124 -3.31 -19.54 -15.28
N ARG A 125 -4.50 -19.21 -15.79
CA ARG A 125 -4.71 -18.89 -17.21
C ARG A 125 -3.95 -17.64 -17.62
N LEU A 126 -3.92 -16.63 -16.77
CA LEU A 126 -3.15 -15.41 -17.00
C LEU A 126 -1.66 -15.71 -17.08
N SER A 127 -1.14 -16.46 -16.13
CA SER A 127 0.28 -16.88 -16.07
C SER A 127 0.69 -17.68 -17.30
N SER A 128 -0.14 -18.62 -17.77
CA SER A 128 0.13 -19.38 -19.00
C SER A 128 0.20 -18.50 -20.25
N ASN A 129 -0.45 -17.35 -20.24
CA ASN A 129 -0.40 -16.33 -21.29
C ASN A 129 0.67 -15.26 -21.05
N ARG A 130 1.60 -15.47 -20.12
CA ARG A 130 2.66 -14.53 -19.71
C ARG A 130 2.12 -13.20 -19.17
N ALA A 131 0.92 -13.20 -18.60
CA ALA A 131 0.36 -12.07 -17.87
C ALA A 131 0.47 -12.34 -16.36
N ASN A 132 1.15 -11.46 -15.65
CA ASN A 132 1.38 -11.58 -14.22
C ASN A 132 0.46 -10.71 -13.37
N ASN A 133 -0.34 -9.85 -13.99
CA ASN A 133 -1.28 -8.99 -13.31
C ASN A 133 -2.58 -8.83 -14.11
N SER A 134 -3.66 -8.43 -13.43
CA SER A 134 -4.98 -8.21 -14.03
C SER A 134 -5.76 -7.20 -13.20
N SER A 135 -6.70 -6.52 -13.84
CA SER A 135 -7.62 -5.58 -13.19
C SER A 135 -9.03 -5.80 -13.69
N LEU A 136 -10.01 -5.40 -12.88
CA LEU A 136 -11.42 -5.49 -13.21
C LEU A 136 -12.16 -4.29 -12.63
N ILE A 137 -13.03 -3.70 -13.44
CA ILE A 137 -14.01 -2.73 -13.01
C ILE A 137 -15.40 -3.21 -13.43
N TYR A 138 -16.35 -3.13 -12.51
CA TYR A 138 -17.74 -3.41 -12.78
C TYR A 138 -18.57 -2.16 -12.48
N ALA A 139 -19.31 -1.70 -13.47
CA ALA A 139 -20.12 -0.49 -13.38
C ALA A 139 -21.55 -0.75 -13.86
N ASP A 140 -22.49 -0.06 -13.22
CA ASP A 140 -23.87 -0.03 -13.70
C ASP A 140 -23.94 0.80 -14.99
N SER A 141 -24.42 0.19 -16.05
CA SER A 141 -24.52 0.83 -17.37
C SER A 141 -25.60 1.90 -17.46
N GLN A 142 -26.51 1.98 -16.49
CA GLN A 142 -27.62 2.95 -16.52
C GLN A 142 -27.21 4.30 -15.90
N ASN A 143 -26.42 4.27 -14.82
CA ASN A 143 -26.04 5.46 -14.08
C ASN A 143 -24.52 5.71 -14.02
N GLY A 144 -23.72 4.71 -14.39
CA GLY A 144 -22.26 4.78 -14.35
C GLY A 144 -21.64 4.53 -12.96
N ASP A 145 -22.43 4.10 -11.98
CA ASP A 145 -21.93 3.79 -10.63
C ASP A 145 -20.94 2.63 -10.67
N ILE A 146 -19.80 2.80 -10.01
CA ILE A 146 -18.81 1.75 -9.87
C ILE A 146 -19.21 0.85 -8.69
N LEU A 147 -19.52 -0.41 -9.01
CA LEU A 147 -19.98 -1.40 -8.06
C LEU A 147 -18.83 -2.33 -7.59
N ALA A 148 -17.80 -2.54 -8.42
CA ALA A 148 -16.58 -3.21 -8.02
C ALA A 148 -15.35 -2.60 -8.72
N TYR A 149 -14.21 -2.63 -8.02
CA TYR A 149 -12.97 -2.02 -8.49
C TYR A 149 -11.76 -2.82 -7.98
N VAL A 150 -11.13 -3.58 -8.86
CA VAL A 150 -9.95 -4.40 -8.55
C VAL A 150 -8.79 -3.93 -9.40
N GLY A 151 -7.88 -3.18 -8.82
CA GLY A 151 -6.78 -2.54 -9.54
C GLY A 151 -5.59 -3.46 -9.84
N SER A 152 -5.43 -4.56 -9.09
CA SER A 152 -4.41 -5.59 -9.31
C SER A 152 -4.91 -6.94 -8.81
N ILE A 153 -4.21 -8.01 -9.22
CA ILE A 153 -4.57 -9.40 -8.86
C ILE A 153 -4.43 -9.68 -7.35
N ASP A 154 -3.46 -9.03 -6.70
CA ASP A 154 -3.20 -9.16 -5.27
C ASP A 154 -2.48 -7.92 -4.77
N TYR A 155 -3.15 -7.14 -3.90
CA TYR A 155 -2.61 -5.89 -3.35
C TYR A 155 -1.43 -6.11 -2.40
N ASN A 156 -1.22 -7.29 -1.86
CA ASN A 156 -0.17 -7.59 -0.89
C ASN A 156 1.02 -8.35 -1.49
N ASN A 157 1.03 -8.62 -2.78
CA ASN A 157 2.08 -9.39 -3.43
C ASN A 157 3.20 -8.49 -3.96
N GLU A 158 4.33 -8.48 -3.26
CA GLU A 158 5.51 -7.66 -3.61
C GLU A 158 6.25 -8.14 -4.88
N GLU A 159 6.00 -9.35 -5.37
CA GLU A 159 6.63 -9.90 -6.58
C GLU A 159 6.06 -9.31 -7.88
N ILE A 160 4.85 -8.74 -7.80
CA ILE A 160 4.23 -7.98 -8.87
C ILE A 160 4.15 -6.53 -8.43
N ASP A 161 4.15 -5.58 -9.33
CA ASP A 161 3.97 -4.16 -9.02
C ASP A 161 2.56 -3.91 -8.42
N TRP A 162 2.30 -4.50 -7.26
CA TRP A 162 1.01 -4.69 -6.61
C TRP A 162 0.29 -3.39 -6.23
N GLN A 163 1.07 -2.34 -5.95
CA GLN A 163 0.54 -1.02 -5.65
C GLN A 163 0.13 -0.25 -6.90
N VAL A 164 0.55 -0.72 -8.08
CA VAL A 164 0.16 -0.10 -9.33
C VAL A 164 -1.29 -0.42 -9.64
N ASP A 165 -2.13 0.61 -9.59
CA ASP A 165 -3.50 0.51 -10.04
C ASP A 165 -3.55 0.43 -11.57
N MET A 166 -3.82 -0.76 -12.08
CA MET A 166 -3.88 -1.02 -13.51
C MET A 166 -5.03 -0.29 -14.21
N ILE A 167 -6.08 0.08 -13.47
CA ILE A 167 -7.23 0.82 -14.00
C ILE A 167 -6.85 2.28 -14.27
N GLN A 168 -6.06 2.88 -13.35
CA GLN A 168 -5.57 4.25 -13.48
C GLN A 168 -4.34 4.37 -14.40
N SER A 169 -3.64 3.26 -14.64
CA SER A 169 -2.44 3.27 -15.45
C SER A 169 -2.73 3.57 -16.91
N MET A 170 -2.09 4.59 -17.45
CA MET A 170 -2.23 4.90 -18.88
C MET A 170 -1.64 3.78 -19.72
N ARG A 171 -2.48 3.18 -20.55
CA ARG A 171 -2.13 2.07 -21.44
C ARG A 171 -2.56 2.36 -22.87
N GLN A 172 -1.85 1.77 -23.82
CA GLN A 172 -2.27 1.82 -25.21
C GLN A 172 -3.52 0.96 -25.39
N PRO A 173 -4.57 1.47 -26.06
CA PRO A 173 -5.85 0.76 -26.17
C PRO A 173 -5.79 -0.49 -27.06
N TRP A 174 -4.79 -0.59 -27.94
CA TRP A 174 -4.60 -1.72 -28.86
C TRP A 174 -5.92 -2.13 -29.56
N SER A 175 -6.17 -3.42 -29.64
CA SER A 175 -7.39 -3.94 -30.25
C SER A 175 -8.68 -3.66 -29.46
N THR A 176 -8.59 -3.20 -28.22
CA THR A 176 -9.76 -2.84 -27.40
C THR A 176 -10.58 -1.69 -27.99
N ILE A 177 -9.94 -0.82 -28.80
CA ILE A 177 -10.63 0.28 -29.48
C ILE A 177 -11.43 -0.16 -30.72
N LYS A 178 -11.17 -1.36 -31.27
CA LYS A 178 -11.81 -1.82 -32.51
C LYS A 178 -13.35 -1.83 -32.50
N PRO A 179 -14.02 -2.27 -31.40
CA PRO A 179 -15.47 -2.21 -31.34
C PRO A 179 -16.03 -0.79 -31.59
N PHE A 180 -15.37 0.23 -31.04
CA PHE A 180 -15.77 1.63 -31.23
C PHE A 180 -15.52 2.08 -32.67
N ILE A 181 -14.40 1.68 -33.27
CA ILE A 181 -14.10 1.98 -34.69
C ILE A 181 -15.14 1.33 -35.60
N TYR A 182 -15.46 0.06 -35.38
CA TYR A 182 -16.46 -0.65 -36.17
C TYR A 182 -17.86 -0.05 -35.98
N ALA A 183 -18.24 0.30 -34.74
CA ALA A 183 -19.51 0.99 -34.50
C ALA A 183 -19.61 2.31 -35.28
N LEU A 184 -18.55 3.12 -35.29
CA LEU A 184 -18.47 4.35 -36.06
C LEU A 184 -18.57 4.08 -37.58
N TRP A 185 -17.95 3.02 -38.09
CA TRP A 185 -18.03 2.65 -39.48
C TRP A 185 -19.45 2.30 -39.87
N PHE A 186 -20.16 1.46 -39.11
CA PHE A 186 -21.56 1.14 -39.37
C PHE A 186 -22.48 2.36 -39.27
N MET A 187 -22.16 3.32 -38.42
CA MET A 187 -22.95 4.57 -38.32
C MET A 187 -22.68 5.56 -39.46
N LYS A 188 -21.47 5.57 -40.01
CA LYS A 188 -21.03 6.61 -40.96
C LYS A 188 -20.91 6.12 -42.40
N LEU A 189 -20.73 4.83 -42.61
CA LEU A 189 -20.53 4.22 -43.90
C LEU A 189 -21.70 3.26 -44.20
N PRO A 190 -22.06 3.05 -45.49
CA PRO A 190 -23.09 2.10 -45.87
C PRO A 190 -22.57 0.65 -45.79
N LEU A 191 -22.11 0.24 -44.63
CA LEU A 191 -21.57 -1.08 -44.35
C LEU A 191 -22.59 -1.88 -43.52
N ALA A 192 -22.78 -3.13 -43.88
CA ALA A 192 -23.48 -4.14 -43.08
C ALA A 192 -22.46 -5.04 -42.35
N LEU A 193 -22.93 -5.84 -41.41
CA LEU A 193 -22.07 -6.76 -40.63
C LEU A 193 -21.34 -7.80 -41.50
N ASP A 194 -21.92 -8.11 -42.67
CA ASP A 194 -21.41 -9.06 -43.64
C ASP A 194 -20.69 -8.38 -44.84
N SER A 195 -20.52 -7.06 -44.78
CA SER A 195 -19.81 -6.35 -45.85
C SER A 195 -18.34 -6.79 -45.90
N PRO A 196 -17.86 -7.26 -47.08
CA PRO A 196 -16.46 -7.64 -47.22
C PRO A 196 -15.56 -6.42 -47.09
N ILE A 197 -14.54 -6.49 -46.25
CA ILE A 197 -13.50 -5.48 -46.15
C ILE A 197 -12.26 -6.08 -46.80
N TYR A 198 -11.76 -5.44 -47.83
CA TYR A 198 -10.52 -5.85 -48.50
C TYR A 198 -9.34 -5.08 -47.87
N ASP A 199 -8.32 -5.84 -47.52
CA ASP A 199 -7.07 -5.32 -46.98
C ASP A 199 -6.07 -5.02 -48.09
#